data_5c7b64615092dde9a372324725068169
#
_entry.id   5c7b64615092dde9a372324725068169
#
_cell.length_a   1.000
_cell.length_b   1.000
_cell.length_c   1.000
_cell.angle_alpha   90.00
_cell.angle_beta   90.00
_cell.angle_gamma   90.00
#
_symmetry.space_group_name_H-M   'P 1'
#
loop_
_entity.id
_entity.type
_entity.pdbx_description
1 polymer ?
#
loop_
_entity_poly.entity_id
_entity_poly.type
_entity_poly.pdbx_seq_one_letter_code
_entity_poly.pdbx_strand_id
1 'polypeptide(L)'
;RDSNMENESFMQNTVLMENEYSVNLPTKFVYQKKEWDGWINIVNPFRATIVLGTPGSGKSFAVVNSYIKQQISKGFAVYIYDYKFDDLSIIAYNELLKNLDKYKVKPEFYVINFDDPRRSHRCNPINPKFMADISDAYESAYTIMLNLNKTWIQKQGDFFVESPIILLAAIIWLSLIHISEPT
;
A
#
# COMPACT_ATOMS: atom_id res chain seq x y z
N ARG A 1 29.83 21.55 -10.77
CA ARG A 1 30.71 20.40 -10.50
C ARG A 1 29.84 19.26 -10.07
N ASP A 2 29.87 18.17 -10.81
CA ASP A 2 29.03 16.99 -10.50
C ASP A 2 29.69 16.25 -9.35
N SER A 3 29.06 16.30 -8.16
CA SER A 3 29.59 15.67 -6.94
C SER A 3 29.71 14.14 -7.06
N ASN A 4 28.99 13.51 -8.01
CA ASN A 4 29.07 12.08 -8.25
C ASN A 4 30.41 11.65 -8.87
N MET A 5 31.08 12.54 -9.56
CA MET A 5 32.38 12.25 -10.18
C MET A 5 33.56 12.31 -9.18
N GLU A 6 33.33 12.89 -8.00
CA GLU A 6 34.40 13.02 -6.96
C GLU A 6 34.32 11.83 -5.95
N ASN A 7 33.21 11.11 -5.88
CA ASN A 7 33.02 10.01 -4.96
C ASN A 7 33.08 8.65 -5.68
N GLU A 8 34.27 8.08 -5.69
CA GLU A 8 34.45 6.72 -6.20
C GLU A 8 33.77 5.70 -5.26
N SER A 9 33.03 4.76 -5.82
CA SER A 9 32.37 3.68 -5.09
C SER A 9 32.98 2.32 -5.43
N PHE A 10 32.48 1.27 -4.80
CA PHE A 10 32.80 -0.11 -5.18
C PHE A 10 31.99 -0.54 -6.41
N MET A 11 32.44 -1.58 -7.09
CA MET A 11 31.73 -2.15 -8.23
C MET A 11 30.34 -2.62 -7.81
N GLN A 12 29.31 -2.12 -8.50
CA GLN A 12 27.92 -2.47 -8.27
C GLN A 12 27.38 -3.38 -9.37
N ASN A 13 26.19 -3.91 -9.18
CA ASN A 13 25.58 -4.81 -10.16
C ASN A 13 25.16 -4.03 -11.43
N THR A 14 25.69 -4.40 -12.57
CA THR A 14 25.39 -3.83 -13.88
C THR A 14 24.37 -4.66 -14.68
N VAL A 15 23.96 -5.83 -14.16
CA VAL A 15 23.05 -6.74 -14.83
C VAL A 15 21.62 -6.53 -14.33
N LEU A 16 20.69 -6.34 -15.24
CA LEU A 16 19.26 -6.33 -14.94
C LEU A 16 18.78 -7.76 -14.67
N MET A 17 18.20 -7.97 -13.46
CA MET A 17 17.63 -9.25 -13.05
C MET A 17 16.11 -9.10 -12.90
N GLU A 18 15.38 -9.26 -13.99
CA GLU A 18 13.93 -9.09 -14.02
C GLU A 18 13.20 -10.43 -13.94
N ASN A 19 12.11 -10.47 -13.17
CA ASN A 19 11.14 -11.56 -13.13
C ASN A 19 9.73 -11.01 -12.89
N GLU A 20 8.73 -11.89 -12.79
CA GLU A 20 7.33 -11.51 -12.60
C GLU A 20 7.07 -10.69 -11.32
N TYR A 21 7.92 -10.80 -10.29
CA TYR A 21 7.76 -10.13 -9.00
C TYR A 21 8.71 -8.95 -8.80
N SER A 22 9.84 -8.94 -9.50
CA SER A 22 10.94 -8.02 -9.24
C SER A 22 10.57 -6.55 -9.39
N VAL A 23 11.24 -5.72 -8.60
CA VAL A 23 11.33 -4.28 -8.80
C VAL A 23 12.78 -3.91 -9.03
N ASN A 24 13.05 -3.28 -10.15
CA ASN A 24 14.40 -2.97 -10.59
C ASN A 24 14.58 -1.46 -10.68
N LEU A 25 15.57 -0.92 -9.95
CA LEU A 25 15.85 0.50 -9.89
C LEU A 25 17.15 0.79 -10.66
N PRO A 26 17.11 1.63 -11.71
CA PRO A 26 18.32 2.04 -12.40
C PRO A 26 19.16 2.95 -11.50
N THR A 27 20.46 2.75 -11.52
CA THR A 27 21.43 3.55 -10.76
C THR A 27 22.60 3.95 -11.64
N LYS A 28 23.32 4.98 -11.20
CA LYS A 28 24.60 5.38 -11.75
C LYS A 28 25.63 5.42 -10.64
N PHE A 29 26.82 4.93 -10.91
CA PHE A 29 27.92 4.92 -9.93
C PHE A 29 29.27 5.17 -10.62
N VAL A 30 30.23 5.67 -9.87
CA VAL A 30 31.60 5.91 -10.35
C VAL A 30 32.50 4.81 -9.80
N TYR A 31 33.17 4.10 -10.69
CA TYR A 31 34.15 3.09 -10.35
C TYR A 31 35.35 3.19 -11.32
N GLN A 32 36.57 3.19 -10.79
CA GLN A 32 37.82 3.39 -11.54
C GLN A 32 37.76 4.64 -12.44
N LYS A 33 37.33 5.76 -11.85
CA LYS A 33 37.21 7.06 -12.53
C LYS A 33 36.27 7.08 -13.74
N LYS A 34 35.44 6.06 -13.92
CA LYS A 34 34.46 5.94 -14.99
C LYS A 34 33.05 5.83 -14.40
N GLU A 35 32.09 6.49 -15.06
CA GLU A 35 30.68 6.34 -14.74
C GLU A 35 30.14 5.04 -15.37
N TRP A 36 29.39 4.29 -14.57
CA TRP A 36 28.74 3.05 -14.95
C TRP A 36 27.24 3.12 -14.68
N ASP A 37 26.45 2.50 -15.54
CA ASP A 37 25.05 2.23 -15.29
C ASP A 37 24.94 0.92 -14.49
N GLY A 38 24.06 0.94 -13.50
CA GLY A 38 23.83 -0.20 -12.62
C GLY A 38 22.37 -0.43 -12.29
N TRP A 39 22.12 -1.50 -11.53
CA TRP A 39 20.77 -1.88 -11.13
C TRP A 39 20.74 -2.29 -9.66
N ILE A 40 19.78 -1.74 -8.93
CA ILE A 40 19.35 -2.33 -7.66
C ILE A 40 18.19 -3.28 -7.99
N ASN A 41 18.48 -4.59 -7.94
CA ASN A 41 17.53 -5.64 -8.29
C ASN A 41 16.88 -6.18 -7.02
N ILE A 42 15.61 -5.87 -6.81
CA ILE A 42 14.79 -6.44 -5.72
C ILE A 42 13.99 -7.58 -6.34
N VAL A 43 14.62 -8.75 -6.41
CA VAL A 43 14.13 -9.90 -7.17
C VAL A 43 12.87 -10.50 -6.55
N ASN A 44 12.78 -10.51 -5.21
CA ASN A 44 11.67 -11.07 -4.46
C ASN A 44 11.17 -10.06 -3.40
N PRO A 45 10.32 -9.08 -3.77
CA PRO A 45 9.86 -8.02 -2.87
C PRO A 45 8.73 -8.47 -1.93
N PHE A 46 8.76 -9.73 -1.45
CA PHE A 46 7.74 -10.28 -0.53
C PHE A 46 7.93 -9.86 0.92
N ARG A 47 9.05 -9.21 1.22
CA ARG A 47 9.33 -8.62 2.54
C ARG A 47 9.27 -7.11 2.45
N ALA A 48 9.09 -6.46 3.61
CA ALA A 48 9.05 -5.02 3.67
C ALA A 48 10.36 -4.38 3.17
N THR A 49 10.23 -3.32 2.37
CA THR A 49 11.34 -2.47 1.94
C THR A 49 11.25 -1.13 2.66
N ILE A 50 12.33 -0.73 3.34
CA ILE A 50 12.43 0.57 4.00
C ILE A 50 13.32 1.47 3.14
N VAL A 51 12.82 2.68 2.82
CA VAL A 51 13.56 3.69 2.07
C VAL A 51 13.83 4.90 2.98
N LEU A 52 15.06 5.10 3.36
CA LEU A 52 15.49 6.18 4.24
C LEU A 52 16.14 7.31 3.43
N GLY A 53 15.92 8.54 3.86
CA GLY A 53 16.52 9.72 3.26
C GLY A 53 15.88 11.01 3.77
N THR A 54 16.61 12.12 3.67
CA THR A 54 16.12 13.45 4.06
C THR A 54 14.96 13.93 3.16
N PRO A 55 14.16 14.89 3.59
CA PRO A 55 13.19 15.55 2.72
C PRO A 55 13.88 16.09 1.45
N GLY A 56 13.24 15.92 0.30
CA GLY A 56 13.80 16.37 -0.99
C GLY A 56 14.87 15.46 -1.62
N SER A 57 15.27 14.35 -0.99
CA SER A 57 16.29 13.43 -1.52
C SER A 57 15.86 12.58 -2.72
N GLY A 58 14.68 12.81 -3.27
CA GLY A 58 14.19 12.08 -4.45
C GLY A 58 13.62 10.68 -4.20
N LYS A 59 13.39 10.26 -2.93
CA LYS A 59 12.85 8.93 -2.58
C LYS A 59 11.60 8.55 -3.37
N SER A 60 10.63 9.46 -3.41
CA SER A 60 9.37 9.21 -4.12
C SER A 60 9.62 9.03 -5.61
N PHE A 61 10.43 9.89 -6.22
CA PHE A 61 10.73 9.83 -7.65
C PHE A 61 11.52 8.57 -8.03
N ALA A 62 12.62 8.31 -7.34
CA ALA A 62 13.54 7.23 -7.70
C ALA A 62 13.00 5.83 -7.32
N VAL A 63 12.35 5.71 -6.17
CA VAL A 63 11.97 4.41 -5.62
C VAL A 63 10.47 4.18 -5.67
N VAL A 64 9.66 5.04 -5.01
CA VAL A 64 8.22 4.79 -4.86
C VAL A 64 7.51 4.75 -6.21
N ASN A 65 7.79 5.71 -7.11
CA ASN A 65 7.21 5.73 -8.44
C ASN A 65 7.58 4.49 -9.26
N SER A 66 8.82 4.01 -9.11
CA SER A 66 9.29 2.79 -9.77
C SER A 66 8.56 1.55 -9.27
N TYR A 67 8.32 1.45 -7.95
CA TYR A 67 7.51 0.38 -7.36
C TYR A 67 6.08 0.39 -7.91
N ILE A 68 5.40 1.54 -7.84
CA ILE A 68 4.02 1.68 -8.33
C ILE A 68 3.92 1.27 -9.80
N LYS A 69 4.77 1.81 -10.66
CA LYS A 69 4.73 1.54 -12.09
C LYS A 69 4.99 0.06 -12.40
N GLN A 70 6.04 -0.52 -11.83
CA GLN A 70 6.42 -1.90 -12.13
C GLN A 70 5.43 -2.91 -11.56
N GLN A 71 4.89 -2.70 -10.36
CA GLN A 71 3.89 -3.61 -9.80
C GLN A 71 2.57 -3.56 -10.58
N ILE A 72 2.10 -2.37 -10.95
CA ILE A 72 0.88 -2.23 -11.77
C ILE A 72 1.08 -2.82 -13.17
N SER A 73 2.24 -2.58 -13.81
CA SER A 73 2.52 -3.14 -15.14
C SER A 73 2.61 -4.66 -15.17
N LYS A 74 2.84 -5.28 -14.02
CA LYS A 74 2.84 -6.74 -13.82
C LYS A 74 1.49 -7.31 -13.38
N GLY A 75 0.46 -6.48 -13.26
CA GLY A 75 -0.90 -6.90 -12.92
C GLY A 75 -1.16 -7.12 -11.44
N PHE A 76 -0.33 -6.57 -10.55
CA PHE A 76 -0.55 -6.66 -9.11
C PHE A 76 -1.58 -5.66 -8.59
N ALA A 77 -2.37 -6.07 -7.60
CA ALA A 77 -3.15 -5.15 -6.79
C ALA A 77 -2.22 -4.38 -5.85
N VAL A 78 -2.44 -3.07 -5.73
CA VAL A 78 -1.60 -2.19 -4.91
C VAL A 78 -2.46 -1.34 -3.97
N TYR A 79 -1.94 -1.09 -2.77
CA TYR A 79 -2.46 -0.11 -1.84
C TYR A 79 -1.41 0.99 -1.67
N ILE A 80 -1.84 2.25 -1.84
CA ILE A 80 -0.95 3.41 -1.80
C ILE A 80 -1.45 4.39 -0.74
N TYR A 81 -0.62 4.70 0.25
CA TYR A 81 -0.84 5.80 1.17
C TYR A 81 -0.15 7.05 0.64
N ASP A 82 -0.94 7.97 0.08
CA ASP A 82 -0.45 9.20 -0.53
C ASP A 82 -0.67 10.39 0.41
N TYR A 83 0.33 10.68 1.24
CA TYR A 83 0.26 11.76 2.22
C TYR A 83 0.13 13.15 1.57
N LYS A 84 0.69 13.33 0.39
CA LYS A 84 0.72 14.64 -0.29
C LYS A 84 -0.40 14.82 -1.31
N PHE A 85 -1.23 13.82 -1.47
CA PHE A 85 -2.27 13.76 -2.49
C PHE A 85 -2.20 14.95 -3.50
N ASP A 86 -2.14 14.71 -4.80
CA ASP A 86 -2.57 13.53 -5.57
C ASP A 86 -1.45 12.93 -6.44
N ASP A 87 -0.17 13.25 -6.17
CA ASP A 87 0.96 12.88 -7.01
C ASP A 87 1.05 11.37 -7.29
N LEU A 88 1.04 10.55 -6.25
CA LEU A 88 1.17 9.09 -6.39
C LEU A 88 -0.11 8.47 -6.96
N SER A 89 -1.26 9.02 -6.60
CA SER A 89 -2.56 8.56 -7.07
C SER A 89 -2.70 8.74 -8.59
N ILE A 90 -2.25 9.87 -9.12
CA ILE A 90 -2.24 10.15 -10.56
C ILE A 90 -1.31 9.20 -11.29
N ILE A 91 -0.12 8.95 -10.77
CA ILE A 91 0.85 8.01 -11.36
C ILE A 91 0.25 6.61 -11.41
N ALA A 92 -0.35 6.15 -10.30
CA ALA A 92 -0.96 4.83 -10.22
C ALA A 92 -2.13 4.66 -11.20
N TYR A 93 -3.00 5.65 -11.27
CA TYR A 93 -4.15 5.63 -12.18
C TYR A 93 -3.73 5.61 -13.64
N ASN A 94 -2.80 6.48 -14.03
CA ASN A 94 -2.29 6.51 -15.39
C ASN A 94 -1.58 5.22 -15.78
N GLU A 95 -0.83 4.61 -14.86
CA GLU A 95 -0.17 3.34 -15.12
C GLU A 95 -1.17 2.19 -15.21
N LEU A 96 -2.23 2.21 -14.40
CA LEU A 96 -3.32 1.24 -14.47
C LEU A 96 -4.01 1.28 -15.84
N LEU A 97 -4.34 2.49 -16.33
CA LEU A 97 -5.00 2.65 -17.64
C LEU A 97 -4.16 2.10 -18.80
N LYS A 98 -2.82 2.17 -18.71
CA LYS A 98 -1.92 1.63 -19.74
C LYS A 98 -1.81 0.11 -19.73
N ASN A 99 -2.11 -0.52 -18.59
CA ASN A 99 -1.85 -1.94 -18.35
C ASN A 99 -3.11 -2.73 -18.01
N LEU A 100 -4.29 -2.29 -18.45
CA LEU A 100 -5.57 -2.97 -18.19
C LEU A 100 -5.58 -4.41 -18.71
N ASP A 101 -4.85 -4.69 -19.78
CA ASP A 101 -4.70 -6.00 -20.40
C ASP A 101 -3.91 -7.02 -19.56
N LYS A 102 -3.17 -6.57 -18.57
CA LYS A 102 -2.40 -7.42 -17.65
C LYS A 102 -3.25 -8.07 -16.56
N TYR A 103 -4.47 -7.60 -16.39
CA TYR A 103 -5.38 -8.07 -15.33
C TYR A 103 -6.37 -9.10 -15.87
N LYS A 104 -6.47 -10.26 -15.21
CA LYS A 104 -7.45 -11.32 -15.55
C LYS A 104 -8.89 -10.88 -15.35
N VAL A 105 -9.12 -10.02 -14.38
CA VAL A 105 -10.41 -9.40 -14.07
C VAL A 105 -10.22 -7.89 -14.17
N LYS A 106 -11.20 -7.18 -14.73
CA LYS A 106 -11.12 -5.72 -14.85
C LYS A 106 -10.81 -5.09 -13.49
N PRO A 107 -9.69 -4.39 -13.35
CA PRO A 107 -9.32 -3.77 -12.10
C PRO A 107 -10.18 -2.54 -11.81
N GLU A 108 -10.43 -2.29 -10.54
CA GLU A 108 -11.11 -1.10 -10.06
C GLU A 108 -10.11 -0.19 -9.34
N PHE A 109 -10.32 1.11 -9.42
CA PHE A 109 -9.48 2.11 -8.78
C PHE A 109 -10.28 2.92 -7.77
N TYR A 110 -9.88 2.85 -6.51
CA TYR A 110 -10.54 3.55 -5.42
C TYR A 110 -9.61 4.60 -4.82
N VAL A 111 -10.16 5.78 -4.55
CA VAL A 111 -9.49 6.84 -3.82
C VAL A 111 -10.30 7.13 -2.56
N ILE A 112 -9.66 7.04 -1.39
CA ILE A 112 -10.24 7.43 -0.11
C ILE A 112 -9.53 8.72 0.31
N ASN A 113 -10.25 9.84 0.23
CA ASN A 113 -9.73 11.15 0.55
C ASN A 113 -10.47 11.70 1.78
N PHE A 114 -9.78 11.80 2.91
CA PHE A 114 -10.34 12.32 4.15
C PHE A 114 -10.41 13.85 4.20
N ASP A 115 -9.58 14.54 3.40
CA ASP A 115 -9.54 16.01 3.36
C ASP A 115 -10.68 16.59 2.50
N ASP A 116 -11.07 15.88 1.43
CA ASP A 116 -12.24 16.26 0.62
C ASP A 116 -13.14 15.03 0.36
N PRO A 117 -14.11 14.77 1.25
CA PRO A 117 -15.04 13.64 1.10
C PRO A 117 -15.89 13.68 -0.18
N ARG A 118 -16.03 14.84 -0.83
CA ARG A 118 -16.76 14.96 -2.11
C ARG A 118 -15.99 14.36 -3.27
N ARG A 119 -14.65 14.26 -3.13
CA ARG A 119 -13.72 13.66 -4.10
C ARG A 119 -13.20 12.30 -3.63
N SER A 120 -13.98 11.64 -2.79
CA SER A 120 -13.63 10.34 -2.20
C SER A 120 -14.65 9.28 -2.60
N HIS A 121 -14.19 8.09 -2.88
CA HIS A 121 -15.05 6.93 -2.95
C HIS A 121 -15.54 6.57 -1.55
N ARG A 122 -16.77 6.07 -1.48
CA ARG A 122 -17.34 5.59 -0.23
C ARG A 122 -16.95 4.13 -0.02
N CYS A 123 -16.48 3.82 1.16
CA CYS A 123 -16.13 2.48 1.59
C CYS A 123 -17.00 2.10 2.78
N ASN A 124 -17.61 0.92 2.74
CA ASN A 124 -18.27 0.33 3.90
C ASN A 124 -17.36 -0.77 4.47
N PRO A 125 -16.58 -0.51 5.53
CA PRO A 125 -15.66 -1.50 6.10
C PRO A 125 -16.38 -2.68 6.77
N ILE A 126 -17.68 -2.53 7.05
CA ILE A 126 -18.53 -3.57 7.63
C ILE A 126 -19.53 -4.12 6.61
N ASN A 127 -19.11 -4.22 5.34
CA ASN A 127 -20.00 -4.75 4.31
C ASN A 127 -20.20 -6.25 4.50
N PRO A 128 -21.47 -6.72 4.60
CA PRO A 128 -21.82 -8.13 4.80
C PRO A 128 -21.18 -9.09 3.81
N LYS A 129 -21.00 -8.67 2.58
CA LYS A 129 -20.43 -9.50 1.50
C LYS A 129 -19.01 -10.00 1.78
N PHE A 130 -18.30 -9.35 2.70
CA PHE A 130 -16.93 -9.66 3.06
C PHE A 130 -16.81 -10.34 4.43
N MET A 131 -17.94 -10.64 5.09
CA MET A 131 -17.98 -11.30 6.38
C MET A 131 -18.52 -12.72 6.22
N ALA A 132 -17.71 -13.71 6.53
CA ALA A 132 -18.06 -15.12 6.44
C ALA A 132 -18.70 -15.62 7.73
N ASP A 133 -18.28 -15.12 8.88
CA ASP A 133 -18.77 -15.54 10.19
C ASP A 133 -18.73 -14.41 11.23
N ILE A 134 -19.13 -14.71 12.46
CA ILE A 134 -19.18 -13.76 13.58
C ILE A 134 -17.80 -13.24 13.96
N SER A 135 -16.73 -13.98 13.67
CA SER A 135 -15.35 -13.56 13.97
C SER A 135 -14.98 -12.32 13.15
N ASP A 136 -15.44 -12.25 11.91
CA ASP A 136 -15.20 -11.07 11.03
C ASP A 136 -15.90 -9.83 11.58
N ALA A 137 -17.10 -9.99 12.14
CA ALA A 137 -17.83 -8.91 12.79
C ALA A 137 -17.12 -8.47 14.09
N TYR A 138 -16.57 -9.42 14.86
CA TYR A 138 -15.79 -9.12 16.04
C TYR A 138 -14.50 -8.36 15.71
N GLU A 139 -13.72 -8.83 14.72
CA GLU A 139 -12.50 -8.15 14.27
C GLU A 139 -12.77 -6.73 13.78
N SER A 140 -13.88 -6.53 13.07
CA SER A 140 -14.32 -5.22 12.61
C SER A 140 -14.68 -4.30 13.78
N ALA A 141 -15.46 -4.81 14.75
CA ALA A 141 -15.83 -4.08 15.96
C ALA A 141 -14.59 -3.72 16.80
N TYR A 142 -13.70 -4.70 16.99
CA TYR A 142 -12.45 -4.54 17.71
C TYR A 142 -11.59 -3.42 17.11
N THR A 143 -11.38 -3.48 15.79
CA THR A 143 -10.60 -2.47 15.05
C THR A 143 -11.21 -1.08 15.19
N ILE A 144 -12.54 -0.94 15.03
CA ILE A 144 -13.24 0.35 15.17
C ILE A 144 -13.06 0.91 16.58
N MET A 145 -13.35 0.10 17.60
CA MET A 145 -13.33 0.56 19.00
C MET A 145 -11.94 0.93 19.47
N LEU A 146 -10.90 0.18 19.11
CA LEU A 146 -9.51 0.51 19.45
C LEU A 146 -9.02 1.77 18.72
N ASN A 147 -9.46 2.02 17.51
CA ASN A 147 -9.12 3.26 16.80
C ASN A 147 -9.84 4.48 17.39
N LEU A 148 -11.05 4.32 17.90
CA LEU A 148 -11.76 5.40 18.61
C LEU A 148 -11.10 5.75 19.95
N ASN A 149 -10.54 4.77 20.65
CA ASN A 149 -9.87 5.00 21.93
C ASN A 149 -8.58 4.19 22.06
N LYS A 150 -7.46 4.81 21.70
CA LYS A 150 -6.14 4.18 21.73
C LYS A 150 -5.67 3.69 23.10
N THR A 151 -6.23 4.24 24.19
CA THR A 151 -5.88 3.78 25.55
C THR A 151 -6.39 2.38 25.84
N TRP A 152 -7.37 1.90 25.09
CA TRP A 152 -7.92 0.56 25.23
C TRP A 152 -6.95 -0.53 24.79
N ILE A 153 -6.00 -0.20 23.91
CA ILE A 153 -4.94 -1.13 23.47
C ILE A 153 -4.14 -1.66 24.68
N GLN A 154 -3.94 -0.83 25.71
CA GLN A 154 -3.19 -1.19 26.91
C GLN A 154 -4.05 -1.93 27.95
N LYS A 155 -5.36 -1.97 27.76
CA LYS A 155 -6.34 -2.56 28.68
C LYS A 155 -7.09 -3.75 28.08
N GLN A 156 -6.43 -4.49 27.19
CA GLN A 156 -7.00 -5.71 26.61
C GLN A 156 -7.31 -6.72 27.73
N GLY A 157 -8.50 -7.32 27.68
CA GLY A 157 -9.00 -8.23 28.70
C GLY A 157 -9.76 -7.55 29.85
N ASP A 158 -9.83 -6.22 29.90
CA ASP A 158 -10.68 -5.50 30.85
C ASP A 158 -12.14 -5.58 30.40
N PHE A 159 -13.04 -5.89 31.37
CA PHE A 159 -14.47 -5.99 31.09
C PHE A 159 -15.06 -4.74 30.43
N PHE A 160 -14.64 -3.56 30.85
CA PHE A 160 -15.14 -2.29 30.30
C PHE A 160 -14.64 -1.99 28.88
N VAL A 161 -13.61 -2.71 28.43
CA VAL A 161 -13.10 -2.65 27.04
C VAL A 161 -13.77 -3.72 26.19
N GLU A 162 -13.84 -4.95 26.69
CA GLU A 162 -14.37 -6.09 25.94
C GLU A 162 -15.88 -6.03 25.73
N SER A 163 -16.66 -5.59 26.74
CA SER A 163 -18.11 -5.53 26.65
C SER A 163 -18.65 -4.66 25.49
N PRO A 164 -18.15 -3.41 25.29
CA PRO A 164 -18.56 -2.59 24.15
C PRO A 164 -18.17 -3.19 22.81
N ILE A 165 -17.03 -3.87 22.74
CA ILE A 165 -16.57 -4.55 21.50
C ILE A 165 -17.54 -5.69 21.16
N ILE A 166 -17.86 -6.55 22.12
CA ILE A 166 -18.79 -7.66 21.93
C ILE A 166 -20.18 -7.15 21.56
N LEU A 167 -20.65 -6.08 22.21
CA LEU A 167 -21.95 -5.48 21.89
C LEU A 167 -21.97 -4.95 20.44
N LEU A 168 -20.92 -4.23 20.02
CA LEU A 168 -20.81 -3.72 18.66
C LEU A 168 -20.73 -4.86 17.65
N ALA A 169 -19.95 -5.92 17.94
CA ALA A 169 -19.88 -7.11 17.11
C ALA A 169 -21.24 -7.78 16.94
N ALA A 170 -21.99 -7.92 18.01
CA ALA A 170 -23.35 -8.47 17.96
C ALA A 170 -24.30 -7.61 17.12
N ILE A 171 -24.24 -6.28 17.23
CA ILE A 171 -25.06 -5.37 16.42
C ILE A 171 -24.68 -5.49 14.94
N ILE A 172 -23.40 -5.51 14.61
CA ILE A 172 -22.91 -5.69 13.24
C ILE A 172 -23.45 -7.03 12.71
N TRP A 173 -23.26 -8.11 13.44
CA TRP A 173 -23.67 -9.44 13.02
C TRP A 173 -25.20 -9.55 12.81
N LEU A 174 -26.00 -9.03 13.75
CA LEU A 174 -27.46 -9.01 13.62
C LEU A 174 -27.93 -8.18 12.43
N SER A 175 -27.28 -7.04 12.14
CA SER A 175 -27.61 -6.23 10.98
C SER A 175 -27.33 -6.97 9.67
N LEU A 176 -26.32 -7.85 9.63
CA LEU A 176 -25.97 -8.67 8.48
C LEU A 176 -27.04 -9.74 8.20
N ILE A 177 -27.53 -10.41 9.25
CA ILE A 177 -28.58 -11.43 9.14
C ILE A 177 -29.86 -10.84 8.54
N HIS A 178 -30.28 -9.65 9.01
CA HIS A 178 -31.48 -8.98 8.50
C HIS A 178 -31.35 -8.42 7.07
N ILE A 179 -30.13 -8.09 6.61
CA ILE A 179 -29.90 -7.63 5.24
C ILE A 179 -29.86 -8.80 4.25
N SER A 180 -29.54 -10.00 4.71
CA SER A 180 -29.44 -11.20 3.87
C SER A 180 -30.75 -12.01 3.75
N GLU A 181 -31.78 -11.69 4.53
CA GLU A 181 -33.09 -12.30 4.35
C GLU A 181 -33.83 -11.62 3.18
N PRO A 182 -34.18 -12.36 2.11
CA PRO A 182 -35.04 -11.84 1.06
C PRO A 182 -36.45 -11.59 1.63
N THR A 183 -36.89 -10.34 1.63
CA THR A 183 -38.30 -9.97 1.82
C THR A 183 -39.15 -10.42 0.68
#